data_542d272dc8b98897ef99f40548a23bc2
#
_entry.id   542d272dc8b98897ef99f40548a23bc2
#
_cell.length_a   1.000
_cell.length_b   1.000
_cell.length_c   1.000
_cell.angle_alpha   90.00
_cell.angle_beta   90.00
_cell.angle_gamma   90.00
#
_symmetry.space_group_name_H-M   'P 1'
#
loop_
_entity.id
_entity.type
_entity.pdbx_description
1 polymer ?
#
loop_
_entity_poly.entity_id
_entity_poly.type
_entity_poly.pdbx_seq_one_letter_code
_entity_poly.pdbx_strand_id
1 'polypeptide(L)'
;MRGYQTTLAILLGAALSAAAIGTAAADKLDDIKAHGKLLVGNSETSPPFSSRENGKIVGYDVDLAAQVAKRLGVGVEFVSVINSERIPALQQDRIDLAASGMTRADNRRHLIGFSLAYLVSPHTVIIRKDSGIKTAKQMAEKKLALVRGASVDAELKAAVPTMEIVHFDTYALCFEALRDRKVAGFLADEVLLWAYAQKSGAPQDYMMIPDYDLPRTAGFGIKKDEPRFTALVDDVLLDLEKSGEAEKIFNAWFAPVKRPFTIKRD
;
A
#
# COMPACT_ATOMS: atom_id res chain seq x y z
N MET A 1 -94.81 6.85 6.42
CA MET A 1 -94.22 7.89 5.58
C MET A 1 -92.70 7.84 5.78
N ARG A 2 -92.04 7.61 4.66
CA ARG A 2 -90.58 7.84 4.32
C ARG A 2 -89.51 7.46 5.31
N GLY A 3 -88.85 6.35 4.98
CA GLY A 3 -87.60 5.94 5.47
C GLY A 3 -86.42 6.66 4.80
N TYR A 4 -85.32 6.75 5.49
CA TYR A 4 -84.04 7.06 4.88
C TYR A 4 -83.00 5.93 5.23
N GLN A 5 -82.64 5.22 4.17
CA GLN A 5 -81.49 4.28 4.21
C GLN A 5 -80.24 5.10 4.18
N THR A 6 -79.38 4.94 5.19
CA THR A 6 -78.06 5.48 5.19
C THR A 6 -77.07 4.36 4.83
N THR A 7 -76.55 4.44 3.63
CA THR A 7 -75.52 3.52 3.10
C THR A 7 -74.17 3.88 3.70
N LEU A 8 -73.59 2.98 4.45
CA LEU A 8 -72.23 3.10 5.03
C LEU A 8 -71.23 2.65 3.99
N ALA A 9 -70.46 3.58 3.37
CA ALA A 9 -69.43 3.32 2.46
C ALA A 9 -68.09 3.02 3.29
N ILE A 10 -67.71 1.77 3.28
CA ILE A 10 -66.39 1.35 3.85
C ILE A 10 -65.31 1.66 2.82
N LEU A 11 -64.55 2.71 3.07
CA LEU A 11 -63.31 3.00 2.33
C LEU A 11 -62.19 2.10 2.84
N LEU A 12 -61.86 1.06 2.06
CA LEU A 12 -60.69 0.21 2.27
C LEU A 12 -59.46 0.96 1.81
N GLY A 13 -58.78 1.62 2.74
CA GLY A 13 -57.46 2.24 2.49
C GLY A 13 -56.38 1.17 2.40
N ALA A 14 -56.01 0.77 1.19
CA ALA A 14 -54.81 -0.04 0.97
C ALA A 14 -53.58 0.83 1.20
N ALA A 15 -52.96 0.71 2.39
CA ALA A 15 -51.67 1.28 2.66
C ALA A 15 -50.62 0.47 1.87
N LEU A 16 -50.20 0.98 0.72
CA LEU A 16 -48.99 0.51 0.05
C LEU A 16 -47.76 0.87 0.93
N SER A 17 -47.32 -0.05 1.74
CA SER A 17 -45.99 0.03 2.37
C SER A 17 -44.97 -0.16 1.27
N ALA A 18 -44.48 0.94 0.69
CA ALA A 18 -43.28 0.94 -0.13
C ALA A 18 -42.11 0.56 0.79
N ALA A 19 -41.77 -0.73 0.82
CA ALA A 19 -40.52 -1.17 1.37
C ALA A 19 -39.46 -0.47 0.55
N ALA A 20 -38.80 0.53 1.13
CA ALA A 20 -37.56 1.08 0.61
C ALA A 20 -36.52 -0.07 0.65
N ILE A 21 -36.41 -0.77 -0.48
CA ILE A 21 -35.25 -1.64 -0.72
C ILE A 21 -34.09 -0.67 -0.83
N GLY A 22 -33.49 -0.35 0.33
CA GLY A 22 -32.19 0.27 0.35
C GLY A 22 -31.30 -0.64 -0.46
N THR A 23 -30.83 -0.18 -1.62
CA THR A 23 -29.74 -0.82 -2.31
C THR A 23 -28.57 -0.78 -1.34
N ALA A 24 -28.35 -1.88 -0.59
CA ALA A 24 -27.11 -2.06 0.11
C ALA A 24 -26.02 -1.83 -0.94
N ALA A 25 -25.18 -0.81 -0.75
CA ALA A 25 -24.03 -0.62 -1.58
C ALA A 25 -23.32 -1.99 -1.65
N ALA A 26 -23.08 -2.47 -2.87
CA ALA A 26 -22.43 -3.75 -3.03
C ALA A 26 -21.13 -3.73 -2.21
N ASP A 27 -20.97 -4.72 -1.33
CA ASP A 27 -19.80 -4.82 -0.48
C ASP A 27 -18.63 -5.25 -1.37
N LYS A 28 -17.48 -4.62 -1.23
CA LYS A 28 -16.27 -4.91 -2.03
C LYS A 28 -15.96 -6.41 -2.11
N LEU A 29 -16.17 -7.12 -1.02
CA LEU A 29 -15.94 -8.58 -0.96
C LEU A 29 -16.87 -9.35 -1.92
N ASP A 30 -18.12 -8.94 -2.01
CA ASP A 30 -19.11 -9.57 -2.89
C ASP A 30 -18.83 -9.21 -4.36
N ASP A 31 -18.39 -7.98 -4.64
CA ASP A 31 -17.97 -7.54 -5.97
C ASP A 31 -16.76 -8.35 -6.48
N ILE A 32 -15.71 -8.50 -5.66
CA ILE A 32 -14.52 -9.29 -6.02
C ILE A 32 -14.90 -10.73 -6.36
N LYS A 33 -15.77 -11.35 -5.56
CA LYS A 33 -16.26 -12.72 -5.81
C LYS A 33 -17.08 -12.82 -7.09
N ALA A 34 -17.93 -11.84 -7.35
CA ALA A 34 -18.74 -11.80 -8.57
C ALA A 34 -17.88 -11.63 -9.84
N HIS A 35 -16.82 -10.81 -9.77
CA HIS A 35 -15.87 -10.64 -10.87
C HIS A 35 -14.90 -11.82 -11.04
N GLY A 36 -14.75 -12.67 -10.02
CA GLY A 36 -13.85 -13.82 -10.03
C GLY A 36 -12.36 -13.46 -10.01
N LYS A 37 -12.02 -12.21 -9.71
CA LYS A 37 -10.65 -11.70 -9.69
C LYS A 37 -10.46 -10.68 -8.59
N LEU A 38 -9.27 -10.71 -7.95
CA LEU A 38 -8.76 -9.66 -7.07
C LEU A 38 -7.82 -8.76 -7.88
N LEU A 39 -8.17 -7.46 -8.00
CA LEU A 39 -7.36 -6.45 -8.68
C LEU A 39 -6.35 -5.85 -7.71
N VAL A 40 -5.06 -6.14 -7.92
CA VAL A 40 -3.98 -5.69 -7.04
C VAL A 40 -3.16 -4.61 -7.72
N GLY A 41 -3.26 -3.38 -7.23
CA GLY A 41 -2.44 -2.26 -7.69
C GLY A 41 -1.01 -2.38 -7.17
N ASN A 42 -0.05 -2.43 -8.09
CA ASN A 42 1.36 -2.58 -7.77
C ASN A 42 2.26 -1.66 -8.60
N SER A 43 3.37 -1.23 -8.01
CA SER A 43 4.44 -0.55 -8.73
C SER A 43 5.44 -1.57 -9.26
N GLU A 44 5.78 -1.48 -10.54
CA GLU A 44 6.75 -2.38 -11.18
C GLU A 44 8.20 -2.05 -10.84
N THR A 45 8.42 -1.00 -10.07
CA THR A 45 9.75 -0.47 -9.71
C THR A 45 9.98 -0.42 -8.20
N SER A 46 9.31 -1.28 -7.43
CA SER A 46 9.42 -1.34 -5.97
C SER A 46 10.02 -2.65 -5.45
N PRO A 47 11.23 -3.10 -5.92
CA PRO A 47 11.84 -4.30 -5.37
C PRO A 47 12.19 -4.08 -3.88
N PRO A 48 12.10 -5.09 -3.02
CA PRO A 48 11.65 -6.46 -3.27
C PRO A 48 10.13 -6.64 -3.11
N PHE A 49 9.37 -5.55 -2.91
CA PHE A 49 7.90 -5.62 -2.70
C PHE A 49 7.16 -6.05 -3.95
N SER A 50 7.51 -5.43 -5.07
CA SER A 50 6.91 -5.69 -6.37
C SER A 50 7.83 -5.17 -7.49
N SER A 51 8.14 -6.02 -8.44
CA SER A 51 8.94 -5.67 -9.62
C SER A 51 8.51 -6.51 -10.83
N ARG A 52 8.80 -5.99 -12.03
CA ARG A 52 8.65 -6.78 -13.25
C ARG A 52 9.97 -7.49 -13.56
N GLU A 53 9.94 -8.82 -13.56
CA GLU A 53 11.10 -9.67 -13.88
C GLU A 53 10.70 -10.71 -14.93
N ASN A 54 11.42 -10.77 -16.04
CA ASN A 54 11.12 -11.68 -17.18
C ASN A 54 9.64 -11.62 -17.63
N GLY A 55 9.05 -10.41 -17.65
CA GLY A 55 7.66 -10.19 -18.05
C GLY A 55 6.61 -10.49 -16.97
N LYS A 56 7.00 -11.02 -15.82
CA LYS A 56 6.10 -11.35 -14.70
C LYS A 56 6.24 -10.33 -13.57
N ILE A 57 5.15 -10.11 -12.87
CA ILE A 57 5.17 -9.36 -11.61
C ILE A 57 5.53 -10.33 -10.49
N VAL A 58 6.56 -9.98 -9.73
CA VAL A 58 7.09 -10.77 -8.62
C VAL A 58 7.40 -9.87 -7.43
N GLY A 59 7.39 -10.41 -6.21
CA GLY A 59 7.74 -9.65 -5.01
C GLY A 59 7.04 -10.15 -3.76
N TYR A 60 7.50 -9.64 -2.63
CA TYR A 60 6.97 -9.98 -1.31
C TYR A 60 5.47 -9.69 -1.20
N ASP A 61 5.05 -8.49 -1.61
CA ASP A 61 3.64 -8.09 -1.59
C ASP A 61 2.80 -8.86 -2.60
N VAL A 62 3.42 -9.27 -3.72
CA VAL A 62 2.79 -10.11 -4.76
C VAL A 62 2.42 -11.46 -4.20
N ASP A 63 3.35 -12.10 -3.48
CA ASP A 63 3.13 -13.41 -2.87
C ASP A 63 2.07 -13.33 -1.76
N LEU A 64 2.09 -12.29 -0.92
CA LEU A 64 1.06 -12.07 0.10
C LEU A 64 -0.33 -11.82 -0.52
N ALA A 65 -0.43 -10.99 -1.57
CA ALA A 65 -1.69 -10.72 -2.26
C ALA A 65 -2.26 -11.99 -2.94
N ALA A 66 -1.40 -12.85 -3.47
CA ALA A 66 -1.81 -14.14 -4.01
C ALA A 66 -2.46 -15.04 -2.96
N GLN A 67 -2.03 -14.98 -1.69
CA GLN A 67 -2.69 -15.72 -0.60
C GLN A 67 -4.10 -15.16 -0.29
N VAL A 68 -4.28 -13.84 -0.42
CA VAL A 68 -5.61 -13.22 -0.27
C VAL A 68 -6.54 -13.72 -1.38
N ALA A 69 -6.12 -13.70 -2.65
CA ALA A 69 -6.90 -14.21 -3.78
C ALA A 69 -7.23 -15.70 -3.62
N LYS A 70 -6.26 -16.50 -3.17
CA LYS A 70 -6.47 -17.93 -2.87
C LYS A 70 -7.54 -18.15 -1.81
N ARG A 71 -7.55 -17.37 -0.73
CA ARG A 71 -8.57 -17.42 0.32
C ARG A 71 -9.96 -17.06 -0.21
N LEU A 72 -10.03 -16.11 -1.14
CA LEU A 72 -11.27 -15.69 -1.80
C LEU A 72 -11.78 -16.73 -2.81
N GLY A 73 -10.93 -17.65 -3.27
CA GLY A 73 -11.24 -18.60 -4.33
C GLY A 73 -11.34 -17.93 -5.72
N VAL A 74 -10.61 -16.81 -5.93
CA VAL A 74 -10.61 -16.03 -7.17
C VAL A 74 -9.22 -15.95 -7.79
N GLY A 75 -9.14 -15.54 -9.05
CA GLY A 75 -7.88 -15.19 -9.69
C GLY A 75 -7.27 -13.91 -9.12
N VAL A 76 -5.99 -13.67 -9.39
CA VAL A 76 -5.33 -12.38 -9.12
C VAL A 76 -4.94 -11.71 -10.43
N GLU A 77 -5.19 -10.40 -10.51
CA GLU A 77 -4.75 -9.56 -11.62
C GLU A 77 -3.95 -8.38 -11.07
N PHE A 78 -2.71 -8.25 -11.52
CA PHE A 78 -1.83 -7.16 -11.11
C PHE A 78 -1.99 -5.98 -12.07
N VAL A 79 -2.44 -4.85 -11.51
CA VAL A 79 -2.65 -3.58 -12.23
C VAL A 79 -1.47 -2.66 -11.95
N SER A 80 -0.75 -2.26 -13.00
CA SER A 80 0.38 -1.35 -12.84
C SER A 80 -0.10 0.06 -12.46
N VAL A 81 0.34 0.54 -11.31
CA VAL A 81 0.06 1.89 -10.79
C VAL A 81 1.30 2.49 -10.16
N ILE A 82 1.58 3.75 -10.41
CA ILE A 82 2.65 4.47 -9.73
C ILE A 82 2.23 4.87 -8.30
N ASN A 83 3.18 5.21 -7.45
CA ASN A 83 2.92 5.48 -6.04
C ASN A 83 1.85 6.54 -5.77
N SER A 84 1.83 7.63 -6.56
CA SER A 84 0.85 8.72 -6.42
C SER A 84 -0.57 8.33 -6.84
N GLU A 85 -0.72 7.28 -7.65
CA GLU A 85 -2.01 6.84 -8.17
C GLU A 85 -2.68 5.74 -7.32
N ARG A 86 -1.95 5.11 -6.38
CA ARG A 86 -2.50 4.00 -5.59
C ARG A 86 -3.76 4.38 -4.82
N ILE A 87 -3.76 5.54 -4.12
CA ILE A 87 -4.93 6.02 -3.39
C ILE A 87 -6.08 6.39 -4.32
N PRO A 88 -5.90 7.22 -5.38
CA PRO A 88 -6.94 7.46 -6.37
C PRO A 88 -7.49 6.18 -7.01
N ALA A 89 -6.65 5.19 -7.31
CA ALA A 89 -7.08 3.94 -7.92
C ALA A 89 -7.99 3.11 -6.99
N LEU A 90 -7.70 3.08 -5.67
CA LEU A 90 -8.58 2.46 -4.67
C LEU A 90 -9.93 3.19 -4.57
N GLN A 91 -9.91 4.51 -4.50
CA GLN A 91 -11.12 5.33 -4.36
C GLN A 91 -12.03 5.22 -5.58
N GLN A 92 -11.46 5.00 -6.77
CA GLN A 92 -12.18 4.86 -8.05
C GLN A 92 -12.48 3.41 -8.42
N ASP A 93 -12.28 2.45 -7.51
CA ASP A 93 -12.48 1.01 -7.73
C ASP A 93 -11.71 0.44 -8.94
N ARG A 94 -10.59 1.08 -9.33
CA ARG A 94 -9.69 0.54 -10.37
C ARG A 94 -8.82 -0.60 -9.84
N ILE A 95 -8.63 -0.67 -8.54
CA ILE A 95 -7.95 -1.74 -7.81
C ILE A 95 -8.69 -2.03 -6.51
N ASP A 96 -8.58 -3.24 -6.00
CA ASP A 96 -9.16 -3.68 -4.73
C ASP A 96 -8.16 -3.60 -3.58
N LEU A 97 -6.89 -3.91 -3.85
CA LEU A 97 -5.77 -3.78 -2.92
C LEU A 97 -4.66 -2.92 -3.52
N ALA A 98 -4.09 -2.01 -2.72
CA ALA A 98 -2.84 -1.35 -3.05
C ALA A 98 -1.68 -2.05 -2.33
N ALA A 99 -0.74 -2.55 -3.12
CA ALA A 99 0.44 -3.27 -2.68
C ALA A 99 1.73 -2.43 -2.90
N SER A 100 2.91 -3.07 -2.93
CA SER A 100 4.23 -2.46 -3.18
C SER A 100 4.73 -1.57 -2.05
N GLY A 101 4.83 -2.14 -0.83
CA GLY A 101 5.36 -1.45 0.33
C GLY A 101 4.48 -0.26 0.74
N MET A 102 3.17 -0.43 0.79
CA MET A 102 2.26 0.67 1.14
C MET A 102 2.40 1.05 2.61
N THR A 103 3.04 2.18 2.89
CA THR A 103 3.24 2.67 4.27
C THR A 103 1.89 2.95 4.94
N ARG A 104 1.66 2.35 6.12
CA ARG A 104 0.51 2.61 7.01
C ARG A 104 0.71 3.94 7.74
N ALA A 105 0.54 5.05 7.03
CA ALA A 105 0.76 6.38 7.56
C ALA A 105 -0.54 7.04 8.02
N ASP A 106 -0.51 7.73 9.16
CA ASP A 106 -1.69 8.38 9.75
C ASP A 106 -2.28 9.44 8.83
N ASN A 107 -1.44 10.16 8.10
CA ASN A 107 -1.87 11.17 7.12
C ASN A 107 -2.61 10.58 5.90
N ARG A 108 -2.76 9.25 5.80
CA ARG A 108 -3.53 8.54 4.76
C ARG A 108 -4.81 7.89 5.29
N ARG A 109 -4.95 7.73 6.62
CA ARG A 109 -6.10 7.02 7.23
C ARG A 109 -7.45 7.70 6.99
N HIS A 110 -7.46 8.99 6.70
CA HIS A 110 -8.70 9.69 6.33
C HIS A 110 -9.11 9.42 4.87
N LEU A 111 -8.21 8.93 4.02
CA LEU A 111 -8.43 8.65 2.60
C LEU A 111 -8.74 7.18 2.31
N ILE A 112 -8.05 6.26 2.99
CA ILE A 112 -8.12 4.80 2.77
C ILE A 112 -8.03 4.03 4.08
N GLY A 113 -8.48 2.77 4.05
CA GLY A 113 -8.22 1.76 5.07
C GLY A 113 -6.87 1.07 4.85
N PHE A 114 -6.41 0.36 5.88
CA PHE A 114 -5.20 -0.47 5.83
C PHE A 114 -5.46 -1.82 6.47
N SER A 115 -4.84 -2.86 5.93
CA SER A 115 -4.71 -4.15 6.61
C SER A 115 -3.80 -4.05 7.83
N LEU A 116 -3.68 -5.13 8.60
CA LEU A 116 -2.61 -5.32 9.57
C LEU A 116 -1.25 -5.07 8.93
N ALA A 117 -0.29 -4.66 9.76
CA ALA A 117 1.10 -4.54 9.31
C ALA A 117 1.68 -5.92 9.03
N TYR A 118 2.20 -6.12 7.83
CA TYR A 118 2.91 -7.34 7.44
C TYR A 118 4.41 -7.14 7.27
N LEU A 119 4.89 -5.91 7.42
CA LEU A 119 6.31 -5.59 7.39
C LEU A 119 6.61 -4.40 8.31
N VAL A 120 7.76 -4.46 8.97
CA VAL A 120 8.41 -3.32 9.63
C VAL A 120 9.69 -3.04 8.86
N SER A 121 9.78 -1.88 8.24
CA SER A 121 10.96 -1.42 7.50
C SER A 121 11.11 0.08 7.72
N PRO A 122 12.23 0.55 8.28
CA PRO A 122 12.43 1.97 8.45
C PRO A 122 12.58 2.68 7.10
N HIS A 123 12.15 3.94 7.05
CA HIS A 123 12.57 4.84 5.99
C HIS A 123 13.92 5.43 6.34
N THR A 124 14.85 5.35 5.43
CA THR A 124 16.19 5.93 5.56
C THR A 124 16.62 6.60 4.26
N VAL A 125 17.82 7.16 4.23
CA VAL A 125 18.38 7.81 3.04
C VAL A 125 19.60 7.04 2.57
N ILE A 126 19.58 6.58 1.33
CA ILE A 126 20.77 6.07 0.66
C ILE A 126 21.52 7.22 -0.03
N ILE A 127 22.82 7.19 0.08
CA ILE A 127 23.76 8.14 -0.52
C ILE A 127 24.90 7.39 -1.23
N ARG A 128 25.60 8.09 -2.10
CA ARG A 128 26.87 7.60 -2.61
C ARG A 128 27.98 7.80 -1.56
N LYS A 129 28.82 6.82 -1.33
CA LYS A 129 29.96 6.91 -0.38
C LYS A 129 30.93 8.03 -0.72
N ASP A 130 31.13 8.28 -2.03
CA ASP A 130 32.04 9.34 -2.51
C ASP A 130 31.42 10.76 -2.44
N SER A 131 30.18 10.90 -1.94
CA SER A 131 29.54 12.20 -1.71
C SER A 131 30.15 13.01 -0.56
N GLY A 132 30.89 12.36 0.33
CA GLY A 132 31.43 12.97 1.55
C GLY A 132 30.40 13.22 2.64
N ILE A 133 29.11 12.89 2.42
CA ILE A 133 28.03 13.02 3.40
C ILE A 133 28.14 11.89 4.42
N LYS A 134 28.03 12.21 5.71
CA LYS A 134 28.16 11.24 6.81
C LYS A 134 26.98 11.29 7.78
N THR A 135 26.19 12.35 7.76
CA THR A 135 25.09 12.59 8.71
C THR A 135 23.86 13.17 8.00
N ALA A 136 22.69 12.96 8.60
CA ALA A 136 21.43 13.54 8.13
C ALA A 136 21.47 15.08 8.09
N LYS A 137 22.17 15.72 9.05
CA LYS A 137 22.34 17.17 9.07
C LYS A 137 23.01 17.71 7.81
N GLN A 138 23.96 16.97 7.23
CA GLN A 138 24.65 17.38 6.00
C GLN A 138 23.76 17.30 4.75
N MET A 139 22.59 16.66 4.86
CA MET A 139 21.58 16.64 3.80
C MET A 139 20.71 17.90 3.73
N ALA A 140 20.69 18.74 4.79
CA ALA A 140 19.73 19.87 4.93
C ALA A 140 19.76 20.89 3.78
N GLU A 141 20.91 21.04 3.12
CA GLU A 141 21.11 21.97 2.00
C GLU A 141 21.37 21.23 0.67
N LYS A 142 21.00 19.98 0.60
CA LYS A 142 21.22 19.14 -0.56
C LYS A 142 19.91 18.74 -1.22
N LYS A 143 20.02 18.29 -2.49
CA LYS A 143 18.87 17.73 -3.20
C LYS A 143 18.61 16.30 -2.75
N LEU A 144 17.39 16.00 -2.35
CA LEU A 144 16.93 14.69 -1.96
C LEU A 144 15.89 14.17 -2.95
N ALA A 145 16.11 12.99 -3.53
CA ALA A 145 15.09 12.33 -4.32
C ALA A 145 14.00 11.73 -3.43
N LEU A 146 12.77 11.91 -3.83
CA LEU A 146 11.60 11.31 -3.20
C LEU A 146 10.62 10.86 -4.29
N VAL A 147 10.02 9.68 -4.14
CA VAL A 147 8.98 9.26 -5.06
C VAL A 147 7.71 10.10 -4.83
N ARG A 148 7.08 10.52 -5.90
CA ARG A 148 5.81 11.26 -5.84
C ARG A 148 4.74 10.43 -5.13
N GLY A 149 4.03 11.03 -4.17
CA GLY A 149 3.05 10.34 -3.34
C GLY A 149 3.64 9.59 -2.14
N ALA A 150 4.92 9.83 -1.78
CA ALA A 150 5.49 9.33 -0.54
C ALA A 150 4.77 9.93 0.68
N SER A 151 4.50 9.09 1.70
CA SER A 151 3.80 9.53 2.91
C SER A 151 4.59 10.51 3.76
N VAL A 152 5.91 10.49 3.63
CA VAL A 152 6.86 11.27 4.44
C VAL A 152 7.10 12.69 3.92
N ASP A 153 6.59 13.05 2.73
CA ASP A 153 6.89 14.33 2.07
C ASP A 153 6.56 15.55 2.95
N ALA A 154 5.35 15.60 3.50
CA ALA A 154 4.93 16.72 4.36
C ALA A 154 5.72 16.78 5.68
N GLU A 155 6.00 15.63 6.29
CA GLU A 155 6.80 15.50 7.51
C GLU A 155 8.23 16.01 7.27
N LEU A 156 8.83 15.61 6.14
CA LEU A 156 10.18 15.98 5.78
C LEU A 156 10.31 17.49 5.51
N LYS A 157 9.35 18.07 4.78
CA LYS A 157 9.31 19.53 4.54
C LYS A 157 9.15 20.33 5.84
N ALA A 158 8.37 19.81 6.79
CA ALA A 158 8.21 20.45 8.10
C ALA A 158 9.49 20.36 8.95
N ALA A 159 10.16 19.20 8.93
CA ALA A 159 11.37 18.95 9.73
C ALA A 159 12.61 19.66 9.18
N VAL A 160 12.73 19.76 7.85
CA VAL A 160 13.91 20.37 7.19
C VAL A 160 13.45 21.27 6.04
N PRO A 161 12.96 22.50 6.35
CA PRO A 161 12.40 23.41 5.34
C PRO A 161 13.39 23.85 4.25
N THR A 162 14.70 23.78 4.55
CA THR A 162 15.77 24.18 3.62
C THR A 162 16.16 23.08 2.63
N MET A 163 15.67 21.84 2.83
CA MET A 163 15.99 20.72 1.96
C MET A 163 15.25 20.84 0.62
N GLU A 164 15.97 20.75 -0.48
CA GLU A 164 15.39 20.69 -1.82
C GLU A 164 14.94 19.26 -2.12
N ILE A 165 13.62 19.02 -2.09
CA ILE A 165 13.03 17.71 -2.43
C ILE A 165 12.72 17.68 -3.93
N VAL A 166 13.34 16.75 -4.64
CA VAL A 166 13.10 16.49 -6.07
C VAL A 166 12.21 15.26 -6.21
N HIS A 167 11.01 15.45 -6.75
CA HIS A 167 10.03 14.37 -6.90
C HIS A 167 10.18 13.68 -8.25
N PHE A 168 10.20 12.34 -8.20
CA PHE A 168 10.21 11.45 -9.35
C PHE A 168 8.97 10.54 -9.33
N ASP A 169 8.53 10.06 -10.48
CA ASP A 169 7.32 9.24 -10.58
C ASP A 169 7.56 7.78 -10.16
N THR A 170 8.81 7.30 -10.25
CA THR A 170 9.18 5.94 -9.90
C THR A 170 10.43 5.89 -9.00
N TYR A 171 10.56 4.81 -8.23
CA TYR A 171 11.76 4.56 -7.44
C TYR A 171 13.01 4.36 -8.32
N ALA A 172 12.85 3.78 -9.50
CA ALA A 172 13.94 3.63 -10.46
C ALA A 172 14.53 4.99 -10.85
N LEU A 173 13.68 5.97 -11.18
CA LEU A 173 14.13 7.33 -11.50
C LEU A 173 14.79 8.04 -10.31
N CYS A 174 14.31 7.79 -9.07
CA CYS A 174 14.98 8.29 -7.87
C CYS A 174 16.42 7.75 -7.76
N PHE A 175 16.59 6.44 -7.93
CA PHE A 175 17.89 5.81 -7.84
C PHE A 175 18.83 6.21 -9.00
N GLU A 176 18.31 6.32 -10.22
CA GLU A 176 19.06 6.83 -11.38
C GLU A 176 19.56 8.26 -11.14
N ALA A 177 18.72 9.14 -10.59
CA ALA A 177 19.12 10.50 -10.24
C ALA A 177 20.26 10.52 -9.19
N LEU A 178 20.22 9.62 -8.20
CA LEU A 178 21.32 9.44 -7.24
C LEU A 178 22.60 8.93 -7.91
N ARG A 179 22.49 7.89 -8.73
CA ARG A 179 23.62 7.33 -9.51
C ARG A 179 24.27 8.39 -10.38
N ASP A 180 23.45 9.17 -11.08
CA ASP A 180 23.87 10.23 -12.01
C ASP A 180 24.28 11.54 -11.30
N ARG A 181 24.33 11.56 -9.96
CA ARG A 181 24.74 12.73 -9.14
C ARG A 181 23.82 13.95 -9.29
N LYS A 182 22.59 13.78 -9.78
CA LYS A 182 21.57 14.85 -9.89
C LYS A 182 20.98 15.21 -8.54
N VAL A 183 21.03 14.25 -7.60
CA VAL A 183 20.63 14.39 -6.19
C VAL A 183 21.72 13.83 -5.29
N ALA A 184 21.74 14.26 -4.03
CA ALA A 184 22.73 13.82 -3.05
C ALA A 184 22.29 12.58 -2.27
N GLY A 185 20.98 12.36 -2.16
CA GLY A 185 20.40 11.21 -1.48
C GLY A 185 19.06 10.81 -2.08
N PHE A 186 18.61 9.61 -1.72
CA PHE A 186 17.29 9.09 -2.07
C PHE A 186 16.67 8.46 -0.82
N LEU A 187 15.47 8.90 -0.44
CA LEU A 187 14.74 8.44 0.74
C LEU A 187 13.64 7.44 0.35
N ALA A 188 13.66 6.28 0.96
CA ALA A 188 12.63 5.24 0.85
C ALA A 188 12.77 4.21 1.97
N ASP A 189 12.03 3.10 1.88
CA ASP A 189 12.21 1.93 2.74
C ASP A 189 13.64 1.37 2.60
N GLU A 190 14.27 1.05 3.73
CA GLU A 190 15.65 0.53 3.76
C GLU A 190 15.84 -0.69 2.84
N VAL A 191 14.91 -1.65 2.91
CA VAL A 191 14.98 -2.86 2.11
C VAL A 191 14.87 -2.59 0.60
N LEU A 192 14.09 -1.58 0.20
CA LEU A 192 14.00 -1.13 -1.20
C LEU A 192 15.32 -0.48 -1.64
N LEU A 193 15.88 0.38 -0.82
CA LEU A 193 17.15 1.06 -1.11
C LEU A 193 18.29 0.05 -1.28
N TRP A 194 18.35 -0.97 -0.41
CA TRP A 194 19.30 -2.07 -0.54
C TRP A 194 19.11 -2.87 -1.82
N ALA A 195 17.86 -3.18 -2.19
CA ALA A 195 17.57 -3.89 -3.42
C ALA A 195 18.08 -3.12 -4.65
N TYR A 196 17.93 -1.79 -4.68
CA TYR A 196 18.49 -0.95 -5.74
C TYR A 196 20.01 -0.93 -5.73
N ALA A 197 20.64 -0.80 -4.57
CA ALA A 197 22.09 -0.86 -4.47
C ALA A 197 22.63 -2.19 -5.00
N GLN A 198 22.03 -3.33 -4.63
CA GLN A 198 22.43 -4.64 -5.14
C GLN A 198 22.24 -4.76 -6.65
N LYS A 199 21.10 -4.34 -7.18
CA LYS A 199 20.81 -4.38 -8.63
C LYS A 199 21.70 -3.44 -9.46
N SER A 200 22.36 -2.44 -8.85
CA SER A 200 23.28 -1.54 -9.53
C SER A 200 24.58 -2.22 -10.01
N GLY A 201 24.88 -3.41 -9.49
CA GLY A 201 26.16 -4.11 -9.72
C GLY A 201 27.37 -3.54 -8.94
N ALA A 202 27.18 -2.44 -8.21
CA ALA A 202 28.20 -1.80 -7.40
C ALA A 202 27.67 -1.38 -6.01
N PRO A 203 27.12 -2.31 -5.20
CA PRO A 203 26.51 -1.98 -3.92
C PRO A 203 27.49 -1.33 -2.93
N GLN A 204 28.77 -1.60 -3.07
CA GLN A 204 29.85 -1.01 -2.27
C GLN A 204 29.97 0.51 -2.45
N ASP A 205 29.42 1.09 -3.53
CA ASP A 205 29.47 2.53 -3.81
C ASP A 205 28.40 3.32 -3.04
N TYR A 206 27.48 2.62 -2.39
CA TYR A 206 26.36 3.21 -1.68
C TYR A 206 26.40 2.89 -0.19
N MET A 207 25.76 3.72 0.60
CA MET A 207 25.54 3.50 2.04
C MET A 207 24.26 4.19 2.50
N MET A 208 23.65 3.66 3.57
CA MET A 208 22.60 4.37 4.30
C MET A 208 23.23 5.39 5.23
N ILE A 209 22.56 6.53 5.44
CA ILE A 209 22.96 7.50 6.45
C ILE A 209 22.66 6.90 7.83
N PRO A 210 23.66 6.78 8.74
CA PRO A 210 23.50 6.02 9.97
C PRO A 210 22.61 6.67 11.03
N ASP A 211 22.38 7.98 10.95
CA ASP A 211 21.64 8.78 11.93
C ASP A 211 20.26 9.25 11.42
N TYR A 212 19.74 8.61 10.39
CA TYR A 212 18.41 8.87 9.86
C TYR A 212 17.64 7.56 9.69
N ASP A 213 16.75 7.31 10.62
CA ASP A 213 15.92 6.11 10.65
C ASP A 213 14.51 6.47 11.16
N LEU A 214 13.52 6.37 10.30
CA LEU A 214 12.12 6.61 10.63
C LEU A 214 11.36 5.28 10.65
N PRO A 215 11.01 4.75 11.83
CA PRO A 215 10.25 3.51 11.92
C PRO A 215 8.96 3.60 11.11
N ARG A 216 8.75 2.63 10.25
CA ARG A 216 7.55 2.53 9.41
C ARG A 216 7.05 1.11 9.35
N THR A 217 5.76 0.97 9.12
CA THR A 217 5.11 -0.32 8.86
C THR A 217 4.43 -0.29 7.50
N ALA A 218 4.47 -1.41 6.79
CA ALA A 218 3.71 -1.61 5.57
C ALA A 218 2.51 -2.52 5.79
N GLY A 219 1.43 -2.22 5.10
CA GLY A 219 0.20 -2.99 5.03
C GLY A 219 -0.44 -2.81 3.66
N PHE A 220 -1.40 -3.63 3.30
CA PHE A 220 -2.20 -3.37 2.10
C PHE A 220 -3.07 -2.13 2.29
N GLY A 221 -3.10 -1.25 1.29
CA GLY A 221 -4.12 -0.21 1.20
C GLY A 221 -5.43 -0.81 0.71
N ILE A 222 -6.54 -0.44 1.34
CA ILE A 222 -7.89 -0.90 1.03
C ILE A 222 -8.79 0.34 0.90
N LYS A 223 -9.81 0.31 0.04
CA LYS A 223 -10.80 1.38 0.00
C LYS A 223 -11.38 1.60 1.39
N LYS A 224 -11.66 2.84 1.73
CA LYS A 224 -12.21 3.18 3.04
C LYS A 224 -13.61 2.59 3.20
N ASP A 225 -13.97 2.26 4.45
CA ASP A 225 -15.30 1.76 4.83
C ASP A 225 -15.67 0.40 4.22
N GLU A 226 -14.65 -0.47 3.99
CA GLU A 226 -14.80 -1.86 3.54
C GLU A 226 -14.43 -2.85 4.66
N PRO A 227 -15.20 -2.92 5.77
CA PRO A 227 -14.81 -3.67 6.96
C PRO A 227 -14.75 -5.18 6.74
N ARG A 228 -15.68 -5.75 5.94
CA ARG A 228 -15.68 -7.21 5.66
C ARG A 228 -14.47 -7.63 4.85
N PHE A 229 -14.10 -6.85 3.84
CA PHE A 229 -12.93 -7.13 3.02
C PHE A 229 -11.64 -6.93 3.83
N THR A 230 -11.54 -5.86 4.62
CA THR A 230 -10.41 -5.61 5.52
C THR A 230 -10.23 -6.76 6.51
N ALA A 231 -11.32 -7.21 7.16
CA ALA A 231 -11.27 -8.33 8.11
C ALA A 231 -10.80 -9.62 7.44
N LEU A 232 -11.24 -9.92 6.21
CA LEU A 232 -10.77 -11.09 5.47
C LEU A 232 -9.28 -11.02 5.16
N VAL A 233 -8.77 -9.86 4.71
CA VAL A 233 -7.34 -9.65 4.45
C VAL A 233 -6.52 -9.84 5.73
N ASP A 234 -6.98 -9.27 6.84
CA ASP A 234 -6.35 -9.39 8.15
C ASP A 234 -6.31 -10.84 8.63
N ASP A 235 -7.41 -11.58 8.49
CA ASP A 235 -7.47 -12.99 8.87
C ASP A 235 -6.52 -13.84 8.02
N VAL A 236 -6.37 -13.55 6.72
CA VAL A 236 -5.36 -14.20 5.88
C VAL A 236 -3.96 -13.96 6.41
N LEU A 237 -3.62 -12.71 6.73
CA LEU A 237 -2.30 -12.36 7.24
C LEU A 237 -2.00 -13.05 8.58
N LEU A 238 -2.99 -13.12 9.49
CA LEU A 238 -2.87 -13.82 10.78
C LEU A 238 -2.70 -15.34 10.61
N ASP A 239 -3.41 -15.94 9.66
CA ASP A 239 -3.29 -17.37 9.37
C ASP A 239 -1.92 -17.71 8.75
N LEU A 240 -1.38 -16.85 7.88
CA LEU A 240 -0.02 -16.99 7.36
C LEU A 240 1.02 -16.91 8.48
N GLU A 241 0.83 -16.00 9.45
CA GLU A 241 1.68 -15.90 10.64
C GLU A 241 1.61 -17.19 11.46
N LYS A 242 0.41 -17.61 11.82
CA LYS A 242 0.16 -18.81 12.66
C LYS A 242 0.69 -20.09 12.04
N SER A 243 0.63 -20.22 10.70
CA SER A 243 1.12 -21.41 9.98
C SER A 243 2.62 -21.40 9.72
N GLY A 244 3.32 -20.28 9.96
CA GLY A 244 4.72 -20.09 9.60
C GLY A 244 4.95 -19.77 8.11
N GLU A 245 3.89 -19.66 7.32
CA GLU A 245 4.01 -19.33 5.89
C GLU A 245 4.47 -17.87 5.68
N ALA A 246 4.07 -16.95 6.55
CA ALA A 246 4.54 -15.56 6.52
C ALA A 246 6.06 -15.46 6.64
N GLU A 247 6.68 -16.29 7.50
CA GLU A 247 8.14 -16.34 7.62
C GLU A 247 8.81 -16.92 6.37
N LYS A 248 8.23 -17.95 5.77
CA LYS A 248 8.76 -18.52 4.52
C LYS A 248 8.73 -17.51 3.37
N ILE A 249 7.59 -16.81 3.20
CA ILE A 249 7.45 -15.75 2.19
C ILE A 249 8.46 -14.62 2.48
N PHE A 250 8.61 -14.21 3.74
CA PHE A 250 9.59 -13.20 4.12
C PHE A 250 11.03 -13.64 3.75
N ASN A 251 11.41 -14.85 4.13
CA ASN A 251 12.75 -15.37 3.89
C ASN A 251 13.07 -15.52 2.39
N ALA A 252 12.07 -15.80 1.55
CA ALA A 252 12.26 -15.88 0.11
C ALA A 252 12.71 -14.55 -0.51
N TRP A 253 12.32 -13.41 0.09
CA TRP A 253 12.62 -12.08 -0.45
C TRP A 253 13.70 -11.31 0.31
N PHE A 254 13.89 -11.59 1.60
CA PHE A 254 14.74 -10.78 2.48
C PHE A 254 15.92 -11.53 3.09
N ALA A 255 16.06 -12.85 2.87
CA ALA A 255 17.21 -13.57 3.43
C ALA A 255 18.54 -12.96 2.97
N PRO A 256 19.57 -12.91 3.84
CA PRO A 256 19.67 -13.53 5.16
C PRO A 256 19.13 -12.68 6.34
N VAL A 257 18.36 -11.63 6.09
CA VAL A 257 17.77 -10.78 7.15
C VAL A 257 16.77 -11.61 7.94
N LYS A 258 16.91 -11.65 9.28
CA LYS A 258 15.92 -12.27 10.14
C LYS A 258 14.69 -11.36 10.25
N ARG A 259 13.50 -11.93 10.20
CA ARG A 259 12.26 -11.22 10.37
C ARG A 259 12.12 -10.65 11.80
N PRO A 260 12.10 -9.30 11.98
CA PRO A 260 12.17 -8.69 13.32
C PRO A 260 10.80 -8.43 13.94
N PHE A 261 9.71 -8.97 13.38
CA PHE A 261 8.34 -8.64 13.77
C PHE A 261 7.42 -9.85 13.61
N THR A 262 6.24 -9.74 14.20
CA THR A 262 5.14 -10.71 14.11
C THR A 262 3.89 -9.98 13.62
N ILE A 263 3.13 -10.57 12.70
CA ILE A 263 1.82 -10.03 12.31
C ILE A 263 0.83 -10.27 13.44
N LYS A 264 0.24 -9.21 13.93
CA LYS A 264 -0.74 -9.25 15.04
C LYS A 264 -1.76 -8.15 14.90
N ARG A 265 -2.89 -8.27 15.58
CA ARG A 265 -3.84 -7.16 15.73
C ARG A 265 -3.21 -6.04 16.56
N ASP A 266 -3.44 -4.79 16.15
CA ASP A 266 -2.97 -3.57 16.84
C ASP A 266 -3.64 -3.44 18.21
#